data_b5178e7a4a42e082df72e6b7381b4ce2
#
_entry.id   b5178e7a4a42e082df72e6b7381b4ce2
#
_cell.length_a   1.000
_cell.length_b   1.000
_cell.length_c   1.000
_cell.angle_alpha   90.00
_cell.angle_beta   90.00
_cell.angle_gamma   90.00
#
_symmetry.space_group_name_H-M   'P 1'
#
loop_
_entity.id
_entity.type
_entity.pdbx_description
1 polymer ?
#
loop_
_entity_poly.entity_id
_entity_poly.type
_entity_poly.pdbx_seq_one_letter_code
_entity_poly.pdbx_strand_id
1 'polypeptide(L)'
;MADDDTMHEDRRDDTGRPHWWLATLGRTIVWARMHVREAGTAEVFDSDGNTLAYDSEDTARAALMDAEFVEYDGLDREDAADRGFDLDEVAPPHADSDDALRMRMVLQLPPRH
;
A
#
# COMPACT_ATOMS: atom_id res chain seq x y z
N MET A 1 19.99 22.00 16.34
CA MET A 1 20.59 20.72 16.00
C MET A 1 19.58 19.60 16.10
N ALA A 2 18.90 19.49 17.22
CA ALA A 2 17.89 18.44 17.36
C ALA A 2 16.81 18.53 16.31
N ASP A 3 16.44 19.71 15.91
CA ASP A 3 15.38 19.93 14.91
C ASP A 3 15.78 19.35 13.56
N ASP A 4 17.01 19.57 13.15
CA ASP A 4 17.48 19.05 11.88
C ASP A 4 17.51 17.54 11.88
N ASP A 5 17.93 16.95 12.97
CA ASP A 5 17.96 15.50 13.11
C ASP A 5 16.58 14.91 13.03
N THR A 6 15.61 15.57 13.65
CA THR A 6 14.22 15.10 13.61
C THR A 6 13.69 15.10 12.20
N MET A 7 13.98 16.13 11.42
CA MET A 7 13.51 16.21 10.04
C MET A 7 14.13 15.13 9.18
N HIS A 8 15.41 14.83 9.41
CA HIS A 8 16.07 13.75 8.69
C HIS A 8 15.49 12.41 9.04
N GLU A 9 15.15 12.22 10.30
CA GLU A 9 14.51 10.99 10.74
C GLU A 9 13.18 10.74 10.04
N ASP A 10 12.38 11.79 9.89
CA ASP A 10 11.11 11.68 9.21
C ASP A 10 11.27 11.19 7.78
N ARG A 11 12.28 11.72 7.08
CA ARG A 11 12.52 11.29 5.70
C ARG A 11 13.05 9.87 5.64
N ARG A 12 13.87 9.48 6.59
CA ARG A 12 14.35 8.10 6.66
C ARG A 12 13.20 7.14 6.92
N ASP A 13 12.27 7.56 7.78
CA ASP A 13 11.10 6.75 8.07
C ASP A 13 10.27 6.52 6.82
N ASP A 14 10.09 7.56 6.00
CA ASP A 14 9.37 7.43 4.75
C ASP A 14 10.07 6.46 3.81
N THR A 15 11.40 6.51 3.76
CA THR A 15 12.17 5.63 2.89
C THR A 15 12.05 4.17 3.30
N GLY A 16 12.08 3.91 4.61
CA GLY A 16 12.05 2.54 5.10
C GLY A 16 10.66 2.00 5.35
N ARG A 17 9.64 2.84 5.25
CA ARG A 17 8.28 2.49 5.64
C ARG A 17 7.50 1.95 4.45
N PRO A 18 6.69 0.89 4.65
CA PRO A 18 5.82 0.43 3.56
C PRO A 18 4.69 1.42 3.30
N HIS A 19 4.38 1.58 2.03
CA HIS A 19 3.22 2.34 1.58
C HIS A 19 2.20 1.35 1.04
N TRP A 20 1.04 1.30 1.65
CA TRP A 20 0.02 0.34 1.28
C TRP A 20 -0.93 0.91 0.24
N TRP A 21 -1.20 0.11 -0.77
CA TRP A 21 -2.10 0.44 -1.86
C TRP A 21 -3.15 -0.65 -1.97
N LEU A 22 -4.33 -0.28 -2.39
CA LEU A 22 -5.40 -1.27 -2.54
C LEU A 22 -6.21 -1.01 -3.80
N ALA A 23 -6.77 -2.08 -4.34
CA ALA A 23 -7.73 -2.04 -5.44
C ALA A 23 -8.98 -2.79 -5.01
N THR A 24 -10.12 -2.38 -5.53
CA THR A 24 -11.38 -3.04 -5.24
C THR A 24 -11.94 -3.67 -6.50
N LEU A 25 -12.36 -4.94 -6.39
CA LEU A 25 -13.01 -5.68 -7.45
C LEU A 25 -14.29 -6.25 -6.86
N GLY A 26 -15.40 -5.52 -7.02
CA GLY A 26 -16.64 -5.87 -6.33
C GLY A 26 -16.46 -5.81 -4.83
N ARG A 27 -16.65 -6.93 -4.15
CA ARG A 27 -16.47 -7.03 -2.70
C ARG A 27 -15.11 -7.60 -2.32
N THR A 28 -14.17 -7.63 -3.25
CA THR A 28 -12.82 -8.12 -2.99
C THR A 28 -11.85 -6.94 -2.94
N ILE A 29 -11.02 -6.91 -1.92
CA ILE A 29 -9.94 -5.92 -1.79
C ILE A 29 -8.62 -6.64 -2.02
N VAL A 30 -7.79 -6.06 -2.89
CA VAL A 30 -6.47 -6.58 -3.20
C VAL A 30 -5.45 -5.54 -2.77
N TRP A 31 -4.47 -5.96 -1.98
CA TRP A 31 -3.43 -5.07 -1.46
C TRP A 31 -2.15 -5.19 -2.26
N ALA A 32 -1.39 -4.10 -2.30
CA ALA A 32 -0.02 -4.09 -2.78
C ALA A 32 0.81 -3.25 -1.81
N ARG A 33 2.05 -3.68 -1.58
CA ARG A 33 2.95 -2.99 -0.65
C ARG A 33 4.11 -2.38 -1.44
N MET A 34 4.30 -1.08 -1.31
CA MET A 34 5.40 -0.37 -1.96
C MET A 34 6.45 0.03 -0.94
N HIS A 35 7.70 -0.29 -1.20
CA HIS A 35 8.85 0.17 -0.43
C HIS A 35 9.71 1.08 -1.29
N VAL A 36 10.02 2.26 -0.77
CA VAL A 36 10.96 3.18 -1.42
C VAL A 36 12.33 2.94 -0.79
N ARG A 37 13.33 2.71 -1.62
CA ARG A 37 14.70 2.44 -1.18
C ARG A 37 15.49 3.73 -1.07
N GLU A 38 16.57 3.68 -0.30
CA GLU A 38 17.43 4.85 -0.10
C GLU A 38 18.00 5.39 -1.41
N ALA A 39 18.24 4.51 -2.36
CA ALA A 39 18.76 4.91 -3.68
C ALA A 39 17.71 5.57 -4.56
N GLY A 40 16.46 5.67 -4.09
CA GLY A 40 15.39 6.29 -4.85
C GLY A 40 14.58 5.32 -5.69
N THR A 41 14.98 4.07 -5.74
CA THR A 41 14.19 3.04 -6.42
C THR A 41 13.03 2.60 -5.54
N ALA A 42 12.07 1.90 -6.12
CA ALA A 42 10.92 1.40 -5.38
C ALA A 42 10.62 -0.03 -5.75
N GLU A 43 10.07 -0.78 -4.80
CA GLU A 43 9.65 -2.15 -5.01
C GLU A 43 8.19 -2.31 -4.63
N VAL A 44 7.44 -3.04 -5.43
CA VAL A 44 6.04 -3.34 -5.16
C VAL A 44 5.87 -4.85 -5.00
N PHE A 45 5.37 -5.25 -3.84
CA PHE A 45 5.05 -6.64 -3.54
C PHE A 45 3.55 -6.82 -3.70
N ASP A 46 3.13 -7.74 -4.60
CA ASP A 46 1.73 -7.93 -4.91
C ASP A 46 1.16 -9.21 -4.27
N SER A 47 -0.14 -9.41 -4.43
CA SER A 47 -0.84 -10.52 -3.82
C SER A 47 -0.51 -11.87 -4.44
N ASP A 48 0.14 -11.87 -5.59
CA ASP A 48 0.63 -13.11 -6.21
C ASP A 48 1.98 -13.54 -5.66
N GLY A 49 2.58 -12.69 -4.82
CA GLY A 49 3.88 -12.98 -4.23
C GLY A 49 5.04 -12.49 -5.07
N ASN A 50 4.78 -11.69 -6.08
CA ASN A 50 5.82 -11.13 -6.94
C ASN A 50 6.31 -9.81 -6.42
N THR A 51 7.61 -9.56 -6.55
CA THR A 51 8.20 -8.26 -6.24
C THR A 51 8.67 -7.64 -7.54
N LEU A 52 8.13 -6.46 -7.84
CA LEU A 52 8.49 -5.71 -9.04
C LEU A 52 9.31 -4.50 -8.65
N ALA A 53 10.42 -4.27 -9.34
CA ALA A 53 11.30 -3.16 -9.06
C ALA A 53 11.08 -2.06 -10.08
N TYR A 54 11.10 -0.81 -9.60
CA TYR A 54 10.90 0.38 -10.43
C TYR A 54 12.06 1.35 -10.19
N ASP A 55 12.39 2.12 -11.21
CA ASP A 55 13.51 3.06 -11.15
C ASP A 55 13.27 4.18 -10.14
N SER A 56 12.03 4.51 -9.86
CA SER A 56 11.71 5.59 -8.94
C SER A 56 10.36 5.34 -8.27
N GLU A 57 10.13 6.07 -7.20
CA GLU A 57 8.84 6.05 -6.51
C GLU A 57 7.72 6.50 -7.45
N ASP A 58 7.97 7.56 -8.24
CA ASP A 58 6.96 8.09 -9.15
C ASP A 58 6.55 7.06 -10.19
N THR A 59 7.50 6.30 -10.71
CA THR A 59 7.19 5.25 -11.68
C THR A 59 6.38 4.14 -11.05
N ALA A 60 6.71 3.75 -9.82
CA ALA A 60 5.95 2.73 -9.11
C ALA A 60 4.53 3.20 -8.82
N ARG A 61 4.36 4.45 -8.39
CA ARG A 61 3.04 5.03 -8.14
C ARG A 61 2.20 5.07 -9.41
N ALA A 62 2.82 5.46 -10.53
CA ALA A 62 2.11 5.51 -11.80
C ALA A 62 1.63 4.13 -12.22
N ALA A 63 2.47 3.11 -12.04
CA ALA A 63 2.10 1.74 -12.38
C ALA A 63 0.92 1.24 -11.53
N LEU A 64 0.94 1.57 -10.23
CA LEU A 64 -0.15 1.19 -9.33
C LEU A 64 -1.46 1.90 -9.71
N MET A 65 -1.38 3.19 -10.02
CA MET A 65 -2.57 3.95 -10.45
C MET A 65 -3.12 3.43 -11.77
N ASP A 66 -2.25 3.06 -12.70
CA ASP A 66 -2.68 2.48 -13.97
C ASP A 66 -3.41 1.15 -13.77
N ALA A 67 -3.05 0.42 -12.72
CA ALA A 67 -3.71 -0.84 -12.36
C ALA A 67 -4.92 -0.61 -11.44
N GLU A 68 -5.30 0.65 -11.27
CA GLU A 68 -6.48 1.09 -10.50
C GLU A 68 -6.32 0.89 -8.99
N PHE A 69 -5.10 0.87 -8.51
CA PHE A 69 -4.82 0.90 -7.08
C PHE A 69 -4.84 2.34 -6.59
N VAL A 70 -5.23 2.52 -5.33
CA VAL A 70 -5.18 3.82 -4.65
C VAL A 70 -4.38 3.66 -3.37
N GLU A 71 -3.72 4.74 -2.97
CA GLU A 71 -2.91 4.71 -1.76
C GLU A 71 -3.81 4.78 -0.53
N TYR A 72 -3.62 3.82 0.37
CA TYR A 72 -4.48 3.69 1.54
C TYR A 72 -4.40 4.92 2.47
N ASP A 73 -3.20 5.44 2.69
CA ASP A 73 -3.00 6.58 3.59
C ASP A 73 -3.69 7.86 3.10
N GLY A 74 -3.94 7.94 1.81
CA GLY A 74 -4.62 9.11 1.25
C GLY A 74 -6.13 9.01 1.20
N LEU A 75 -6.69 7.89 1.63
CA LEU A 75 -8.13 7.69 1.57
C LEU A 75 -8.85 8.29 2.77
N ASP A 76 -9.96 8.96 2.51
CA ASP A 76 -10.88 9.35 3.57
C ASP A 76 -12.13 8.45 3.52
N ARG A 77 -13.07 8.70 4.43
CA ARG A 77 -14.26 7.85 4.54
C ARG A 77 -15.13 7.91 3.29
N GLU A 78 -15.17 9.08 2.66
CA GLU A 78 -15.94 9.27 1.43
C GLU A 78 -15.35 8.47 0.27
N ASP A 79 -14.03 8.53 0.13
CA ASP A 79 -13.33 7.77 -0.91
C ASP A 79 -13.55 6.27 -0.74
N ALA A 80 -13.49 5.80 0.50
CA ALA A 80 -13.72 4.39 0.79
C ALA A 80 -15.14 3.98 0.47
N ALA A 81 -16.12 4.82 0.84
CA ALA A 81 -17.53 4.54 0.56
C ALA A 81 -17.78 4.46 -0.94
N ASP A 82 -17.16 5.35 -1.71
CA ASP A 82 -17.29 5.33 -3.18
C ASP A 82 -16.78 4.03 -3.76
N ARG A 83 -15.80 3.42 -3.10
CA ARG A 83 -15.21 2.16 -3.54
C ARG A 83 -15.91 0.94 -2.94
N GLY A 84 -16.89 1.16 -2.09
CA GLY A 84 -17.72 0.09 -1.58
C GLY A 84 -17.28 -0.51 -0.25
N PHE A 85 -16.42 0.17 0.50
CA PHE A 85 -16.01 -0.34 1.80
C PHE A 85 -15.95 0.76 2.85
N ASP A 86 -15.82 0.35 4.10
CA ASP A 86 -15.70 1.24 5.25
C ASP A 86 -14.25 1.22 5.72
N LEU A 87 -13.64 2.41 5.86
CA LEU A 87 -12.24 2.49 6.33
C LEU A 87 -12.03 1.80 7.67
N ASP A 88 -13.03 1.82 8.53
CA ASP A 88 -12.91 1.20 9.85
C ASP A 88 -12.85 -0.32 9.78
N GLU A 89 -13.31 -0.91 8.69
CA GLU A 89 -13.35 -2.36 8.51
C GLU A 89 -12.15 -2.91 7.77
N VAL A 90 -11.32 -2.04 7.20
CA VAL A 90 -10.24 -2.45 6.31
C VAL A 90 -8.93 -1.84 6.82
N ALA A 91 -7.94 -2.70 7.04
CA ALA A 91 -6.62 -2.25 7.44
C ALA A 91 -5.57 -3.05 6.69
N PRO A 92 -4.37 -2.48 6.48
CA PRO A 92 -3.30 -3.21 5.82
C PRO A 92 -2.98 -4.51 6.55
N PRO A 93 -2.71 -5.58 5.80
CA PRO A 93 -2.43 -6.87 6.43
C PRO A 93 -1.08 -6.91 7.11
N HIS A 94 -0.94 -7.83 8.06
CA HIS A 94 0.31 -8.04 8.79
C HIS A 94 0.64 -9.53 8.78
N ALA A 95 1.92 -9.85 8.66
CA ALA A 95 2.39 -11.21 8.77
C ALA A 95 3.89 -11.21 9.08
N ASP A 96 4.39 -12.35 9.56
CA ASP A 96 5.81 -12.47 9.94
C ASP A 96 6.71 -12.67 8.73
N SER A 97 6.16 -13.11 7.62
CA SER A 97 6.92 -13.34 6.39
C SER A 97 6.13 -12.88 5.19
N ASP A 98 6.82 -12.67 4.06
CA ASP A 98 6.16 -12.29 2.83
C ASP A 98 5.25 -13.41 2.31
N ASP A 99 5.64 -14.67 2.48
CA ASP A 99 4.78 -15.80 2.09
C ASP A 99 3.47 -15.81 2.84
N ALA A 100 3.51 -15.56 4.14
CA ALA A 100 2.30 -15.48 4.94
C ALA A 100 1.50 -14.22 4.63
N LEU A 101 2.21 -13.12 4.35
CA LEU A 101 1.58 -11.85 4.06
C LEU A 101 0.73 -11.91 2.79
N ARG A 102 1.26 -12.50 1.72
CA ARG A 102 0.53 -12.53 0.45
C ARG A 102 -0.82 -13.24 0.58
N MET A 103 -0.93 -14.18 1.49
CA MET A 103 -2.18 -14.88 1.71
C MET A 103 -3.24 -14.00 2.36
N ARG A 104 -2.82 -12.88 2.95
CA ARG A 104 -3.72 -11.92 3.59
C ARG A 104 -3.93 -10.67 2.74
N MET A 105 -3.34 -10.63 1.57
CA MET A 105 -3.41 -9.45 0.69
C MET A 105 -4.62 -9.47 -0.23
N VAL A 106 -5.43 -10.50 -0.17
CA VAL A 106 -6.73 -10.54 -0.83
C VAL A 106 -7.77 -10.73 0.24
N LEU A 107 -8.64 -9.74 0.38
CA LEU A 107 -9.65 -9.73 1.42
C LEU A 107 -11.04 -9.74 0.78
N GLN A 108 -11.85 -10.72 1.17
CA GLN A 108 -13.22 -10.80 0.71
C GLN A 108 -14.12 -10.12 1.73
N LEU A 109 -14.80 -9.06 1.31
CA LEU A 109 -15.72 -8.37 2.19
C LEU A 109 -17.08 -9.06 2.20
N PRO A 110 -17.84 -8.95 3.32
CA PRO A 110 -19.18 -9.50 3.35
C PRO A 110 -20.07 -8.80 2.32
N PRO A 111 -21.08 -9.51 1.79
CA PRO A 111 -22.03 -8.87 0.86
C PRO A 111 -22.77 -7.73 1.54
N ARG A 112 -23.08 -6.70 0.78
CA ARG A 112 -23.93 -5.62 1.27
C ARG A 112 -25.40 -5.99 1.13
N HIS A 113 -26.18 -5.48 2.06
CA HIS A 113 -27.61 -5.69 2.05
C HIS A 113 -28.34 -4.43 1.67
#